data_1aeb8f6461ddb7cba043b1f874a4b7e2
#
_entry.id   1aeb8f6461ddb7cba043b1f874a4b7e2
#
_cell.length_a   1.000
_cell.length_b   1.000
_cell.length_c   1.000
_cell.angle_alpha   90.00
_cell.angle_beta   90.00
_cell.angle_gamma   90.00
#
_symmetry.space_group_name_H-M   'P 1'
#
loop_
_entity.id
_entity.type
_entity.pdbx_description
1 polymer ?
#
loop_
_entity_poly.entity_id
_entity_poly.type
_entity_poly.pdbx_seq_one_letter_code
_entity_poly.pdbx_strand_id
1 'polypeptide(L)'
;MVIAQVLEAAMLICFGLSWPINAYKNFKAGTAAGTSWQFILLITVGYLAGIAAKFASGMINWVLAVYFINLVCLAVNWAVYFRNCRLDAARLANKQAARIIDSPVNTLLIATDGSKASLEAITFAAHAIDLKKVENIE
;
A
#
# COMPACT_ATOMS: atom_id res chain seq x y z
N MET A 1 27.77 5.87 -31.18
CA MET A 1 26.78 6.57 -30.34
C MET A 1 25.37 5.95 -30.46
N VAL A 2 24.83 5.70 -31.66
CA VAL A 2 23.47 5.18 -31.87
C VAL A 2 23.25 3.81 -31.22
N ILE A 3 24.22 2.87 -31.37
CA ILE A 3 24.10 1.52 -30.79
C ILE A 3 23.97 1.57 -29.26
N ALA A 4 24.74 2.41 -28.58
CA ALA A 4 24.65 2.55 -27.13
C ALA A 4 23.26 3.07 -26.67
N GLN A 5 22.69 4.02 -27.41
CA GLN A 5 21.35 4.53 -27.15
C GLN A 5 20.26 3.46 -27.36
N VAL A 6 20.40 2.65 -28.42
CA VAL A 6 19.47 1.55 -28.72
C VAL A 6 19.52 0.48 -27.62
N LEU A 7 20.73 0.11 -27.17
CA LEU A 7 20.87 -0.86 -26.07
C LEU A 7 20.36 -0.32 -24.74
N GLU A 8 20.63 0.96 -24.45
CA GLU A 8 20.07 1.63 -23.27
C GLU A 8 18.54 1.64 -23.31
N ALA A 9 17.93 2.02 -24.44
CA ALA A 9 16.50 2.01 -24.61
C ALA A 9 15.90 0.60 -24.49
N ALA A 10 16.53 -0.40 -25.10
CA ALA A 10 16.09 -1.79 -24.99
C ALA A 10 16.07 -2.26 -23.54
N MET A 11 17.12 -1.97 -22.79
CA MET A 11 17.18 -2.25 -21.34
C MET A 11 16.02 -1.57 -20.59
N LEU A 12 15.81 -0.28 -20.83
CA LEU A 12 14.75 0.49 -20.17
C LEU A 12 13.34 0.00 -20.53
N ILE A 13 13.13 -0.44 -21.77
CA ILE A 13 11.85 -1.00 -22.22
C ILE A 13 11.62 -2.35 -21.54
N CYS A 14 12.60 -3.25 -21.51
CA CYS A 14 12.48 -4.54 -20.84
C CYS A 14 12.13 -4.38 -19.35
N PHE A 15 12.83 -3.52 -18.63
CA PHE A 15 12.50 -3.23 -17.24
C PHE A 15 11.18 -2.49 -17.11
N GLY A 16 10.91 -1.54 -18.00
CA GLY A 16 9.70 -0.72 -18.00
C GLY A 16 8.42 -1.52 -18.15
N LEU A 17 8.41 -2.55 -19.01
CA LEU A 17 7.25 -3.42 -19.23
C LEU A 17 6.90 -4.24 -17.99
N SER A 18 7.85 -4.50 -17.11
CA SER A 18 7.57 -5.22 -15.85
C SER A 18 6.70 -4.41 -14.89
N TRP A 19 6.72 -3.09 -14.95
CA TRP A 19 6.00 -2.22 -14.01
C TRP A 19 4.48 -2.24 -14.18
N PRO A 20 3.91 -2.10 -15.39
CA PRO A 20 2.47 -2.26 -15.60
C PRO A 20 1.97 -3.64 -15.18
N ILE A 21 2.71 -4.70 -15.49
CA ILE A 21 2.38 -6.06 -15.12
C ILE A 21 2.35 -6.21 -13.58
N ASN A 22 3.37 -5.68 -12.91
CA ASN A 22 3.46 -5.69 -11.44
C ASN A 22 2.35 -4.87 -10.80
N ALA A 23 2.05 -3.68 -11.32
CA ALA A 23 0.96 -2.84 -10.83
C ALA A 23 -0.40 -3.53 -10.97
N TYR A 24 -0.68 -4.16 -12.12
CA TYR A 24 -1.91 -4.90 -12.35
C TYR A 24 -2.05 -6.10 -11.40
N LYS A 25 -0.98 -6.90 -11.25
CA LYS A 25 -0.95 -8.04 -10.31
C LYS A 25 -1.24 -7.60 -8.88
N ASN A 26 -0.57 -6.55 -8.41
CA ASN A 26 -0.74 -6.04 -7.05
C ASN A 26 -2.11 -5.38 -6.85
N PHE A 27 -2.64 -4.70 -7.88
CA PHE A 27 -3.99 -4.13 -7.84
C PHE A 27 -5.04 -5.23 -7.67
N LYS A 28 -4.92 -6.33 -8.44
CA LYS A 28 -5.82 -7.48 -8.36
C LYS A 28 -5.69 -8.23 -7.04
N ALA A 29 -4.48 -8.35 -6.48
CA ALA A 29 -4.26 -8.97 -5.19
C ALA A 29 -4.93 -8.21 -4.02
N GLY A 30 -5.05 -6.88 -4.13
CA GLY A 30 -5.72 -6.03 -3.14
C GLY A 30 -5.05 -6.04 -1.76
N THR A 31 -3.78 -6.42 -1.68
CA THR A 31 -2.97 -6.44 -0.46
C THR A 31 -1.55 -5.96 -0.74
N ALA A 32 -0.93 -5.29 0.21
CA ALA A 32 0.45 -4.83 0.14
C ALA A 32 1.47 -5.91 0.57
N ALA A 33 1.02 -7.04 1.13
CA ALA A 33 1.88 -8.06 1.74
C ALA A 33 2.93 -8.66 0.77
N GLY A 34 2.64 -8.70 -0.54
CA GLY A 34 3.57 -9.18 -1.56
C GLY A 34 4.43 -8.09 -2.21
N THR A 35 4.37 -6.85 -1.73
CA THR A 35 5.03 -5.69 -2.36
C THR A 35 6.07 -5.09 -1.42
N SER A 36 7.34 -5.09 -1.84
CA SER A 36 8.41 -4.42 -1.11
C SER A 36 8.46 -2.94 -1.51
N TRP A 37 8.11 -2.04 -0.59
CA TRP A 37 8.20 -0.60 -0.80
C TRP A 37 9.66 -0.13 -0.98
N GLN A 38 10.60 -0.78 -0.29
CA GLN A 38 12.03 -0.48 -0.43
C GLN A 38 12.52 -0.75 -1.84
N PHE A 39 12.03 -1.85 -2.45
CA PHE A 39 12.37 -2.18 -3.84
C PHE A 39 11.86 -1.11 -4.82
N ILE A 40 10.59 -0.69 -4.66
CA ILE A 40 10.01 0.38 -5.51
C ILE A 40 10.79 1.68 -5.32
N LEU A 41 11.15 2.03 -4.07
CA LEU A 41 11.93 3.22 -3.76
C LEU A 41 13.31 3.18 -4.41
N LEU A 42 14.04 2.08 -4.28
CA LEU A 42 15.37 1.91 -4.86
C LEU A 42 15.35 2.11 -6.38
N ILE A 43 14.38 1.52 -7.05
CA ILE A 43 14.23 1.67 -8.50
C ILE A 43 13.85 3.11 -8.88
N THR A 44 12.97 3.76 -8.09
CA THR A 44 12.62 5.17 -8.30
C THR A 44 13.86 6.06 -8.23
N VAL A 45 14.70 5.87 -7.21
CA VAL A 45 15.98 6.59 -7.06
C VAL A 45 16.90 6.30 -8.25
N GLY A 46 16.98 5.05 -8.71
CA GLY A 46 17.76 4.67 -9.88
C GLY A 46 17.34 5.43 -11.16
N TYR A 47 16.04 5.52 -11.43
CA TYR A 47 15.55 6.29 -12.59
C TYR A 47 15.81 7.79 -12.45
N LEU A 48 15.63 8.36 -11.25
CA LEU A 48 15.96 9.78 -11.01
C LEU A 48 17.43 10.06 -11.20
N ALA A 49 18.32 9.18 -10.72
CA ALA A 49 19.77 9.28 -10.94
C ALA A 49 20.11 9.18 -12.42
N GLY A 50 19.48 8.27 -13.19
CA GLY A 50 19.66 8.15 -14.62
C GLY A 50 19.25 9.42 -15.39
N ILE A 51 18.11 10.02 -15.03
CA ILE A 51 17.66 11.30 -15.57
C ILE A 51 18.67 12.42 -15.23
N ALA A 52 19.10 12.51 -13.97
CA ALA A 52 20.09 13.50 -13.54
C ALA A 52 21.42 13.36 -14.31
N ALA A 53 21.88 12.14 -14.54
CA ALA A 53 23.09 11.87 -15.31
C ALA A 53 22.97 12.36 -16.77
N LYS A 54 21.79 12.23 -17.40
CA LYS A 54 21.54 12.75 -18.76
C LYS A 54 21.65 14.27 -18.81
N PHE A 55 21.12 14.96 -17.82
CA PHE A 55 21.25 16.41 -17.73
C PHE A 55 22.69 16.85 -17.42
N ALA A 56 23.36 16.18 -16.46
CA ALA A 56 24.73 16.51 -16.07
C ALA A 56 25.74 16.30 -17.22
N SER A 57 25.55 15.27 -18.04
CA SER A 57 26.43 14.98 -19.19
C SER A 57 26.07 15.78 -20.44
N GLY A 58 24.97 16.54 -20.45
CA GLY A 58 24.48 17.23 -21.65
C GLY A 58 24.01 16.31 -22.77
N MET A 59 23.99 14.98 -22.55
CA MET A 59 23.58 13.99 -23.55
C MET A 59 22.07 13.77 -23.57
N ILE A 60 21.32 14.84 -23.79
CA ILE A 60 19.86 14.80 -23.92
C ILE A 60 19.49 14.19 -25.28
N ASN A 61 18.84 13.04 -25.25
CA ASN A 61 18.41 12.32 -26.44
C ASN A 61 16.99 11.72 -26.20
N TRP A 62 16.45 11.08 -27.25
CA TRP A 62 15.11 10.48 -27.22
C TRP A 62 14.92 9.41 -26.11
N VAL A 63 16.01 8.78 -25.64
CA VAL A 63 15.97 7.80 -24.54
C VAL A 63 15.49 8.45 -23.24
N LEU A 64 15.68 9.75 -23.06
CA LEU A 64 15.18 10.48 -21.89
C LEU A 64 13.64 10.36 -21.76
N ALA A 65 12.92 10.33 -22.89
CA ALA A 65 11.47 10.12 -22.90
C ALA A 65 11.10 8.74 -22.31
N VAL A 66 11.89 7.70 -22.58
CA VAL A 66 11.67 6.36 -22.04
C VAL A 66 11.85 6.34 -20.51
N TYR A 67 12.83 7.10 -19.98
CA TYR A 67 12.99 7.27 -18.53
C TYR A 67 11.74 7.89 -17.89
N PHE A 68 11.16 8.92 -18.49
CA PHE A 68 9.94 9.55 -17.97
C PHE A 68 8.74 8.61 -18.02
N ILE A 69 8.56 7.84 -19.10
CA ILE A 69 7.49 6.83 -19.20
C ILE A 69 7.63 5.81 -18.07
N ASN A 70 8.83 5.32 -17.82
CA ASN A 70 9.09 4.37 -16.74
C ASN A 70 8.79 4.97 -15.36
N LEU A 71 9.13 6.25 -15.16
CA LEU A 71 8.82 6.95 -13.91
C LEU A 71 7.30 7.08 -13.68
N VAL A 72 6.52 7.33 -14.73
CA VAL A 72 5.05 7.32 -14.66
C VAL A 72 4.52 5.93 -14.29
N CYS A 73 5.04 4.87 -14.90
CA CYS A 73 4.67 3.50 -14.55
C CYS A 73 4.99 3.16 -13.08
N LEU A 74 6.13 3.66 -12.58
CA LEU A 74 6.48 3.54 -11.16
C LEU A 74 5.54 4.33 -10.25
N ALA A 75 5.12 5.53 -10.64
CA ALA A 75 4.14 6.30 -9.88
C ALA A 75 2.81 5.53 -9.73
N VAL A 76 2.38 4.82 -10.77
CA VAL A 76 1.21 3.92 -10.69
C VAL A 76 1.45 2.79 -9.68
N ASN A 77 2.64 2.18 -9.65
CA ASN A 77 2.97 1.16 -8.65
C ASN A 77 2.91 1.71 -7.22
N TRP A 78 3.39 2.93 -6.98
CA TRP A 78 3.26 3.63 -5.69
C TRP A 78 1.80 3.85 -5.30
N ALA A 79 0.97 4.31 -6.24
CA ALA A 79 -0.46 4.52 -6.01
C ALA A 79 -1.17 3.22 -5.62
N VAL A 80 -0.88 2.12 -6.32
CA VAL A 80 -1.41 0.79 -6.02
C VAL A 80 -0.92 0.31 -4.65
N TYR A 81 0.34 0.51 -4.31
CA TYR A 81 0.89 0.14 -3.02
C TYR A 81 0.17 0.86 -1.87
N PHE A 82 0.04 2.19 -1.93
CA PHE A 82 -0.67 2.95 -0.89
C PHE A 82 -2.16 2.60 -0.78
N ARG A 83 -2.82 2.35 -1.92
CA ARG A 83 -4.19 1.83 -1.92
C ARG A 83 -4.28 0.51 -1.16
N ASN A 84 -3.39 -0.42 -1.45
CA ASN A 84 -3.39 -1.75 -0.82
C ASN A 84 -3.07 -1.67 0.68
N CYS A 85 -2.16 -0.80 1.11
CA CYS A 85 -1.90 -0.54 2.54
C CYS A 85 -3.17 -0.08 3.27
N ARG A 86 -3.96 0.82 2.65
CA ARG A 86 -5.24 1.28 3.23
C ARG A 86 -6.27 0.15 3.32
N LEU A 87 -6.35 -0.70 2.30
CA LEU A 87 -7.24 -1.86 2.30
C LEU A 87 -6.85 -2.87 3.40
N ASP A 88 -5.57 -3.14 3.57
CA ASP A 88 -5.08 -4.05 4.61
C ASP A 88 -5.34 -3.47 6.01
N ALA A 89 -5.15 -2.17 6.23
CA ALA A 89 -5.47 -1.50 7.48
C ALA A 89 -6.98 -1.61 7.81
N ALA A 90 -7.86 -1.38 6.83
CA ALA A 90 -9.30 -1.52 7.01
C ALA A 90 -9.71 -2.96 7.34
N ARG A 91 -9.11 -3.95 6.68
CA ARG A 91 -9.36 -5.38 6.97
C ARG A 91 -8.93 -5.76 8.39
N LEU A 92 -7.78 -5.25 8.84
CA LEU A 92 -7.29 -5.50 10.20
C LEU A 92 -8.23 -4.88 11.23
N ALA A 93 -8.68 -3.64 11.02
CA ALA A 93 -9.63 -2.98 11.92
C ALA A 93 -10.95 -3.75 12.02
N ASN A 94 -11.51 -4.18 10.89
CA ASN A 94 -12.74 -4.98 10.87
C ASN A 94 -12.56 -6.35 11.57
N LYS A 95 -11.40 -7.00 11.39
CA LYS A 95 -11.09 -8.26 12.05
C LYS A 95 -10.95 -8.10 13.57
N GLN A 96 -10.39 -6.99 14.03
CA GLN A 96 -10.31 -6.68 15.47
C GLN A 96 -11.69 -6.41 16.05
N ALA A 97 -12.53 -5.61 15.37
CA ALA A 97 -13.90 -5.37 15.79
C ALA A 97 -14.72 -6.66 15.91
N ALA A 98 -14.63 -7.55 14.90
CA ALA A 98 -15.30 -8.84 14.94
C ALA A 98 -14.84 -9.73 16.11
N ARG A 99 -13.54 -9.73 16.42
CA ARG A 99 -13.00 -10.48 17.58
C ARG A 99 -13.51 -9.96 18.92
N ILE A 100 -13.71 -8.65 19.04
CA ILE A 100 -14.26 -8.04 20.27
C ILE A 100 -15.71 -8.46 20.44
N ILE A 101 -16.50 -8.50 19.36
CA ILE A 101 -17.91 -8.90 19.39
C ILE A 101 -18.08 -10.40 19.70
N ASP A 102 -17.20 -11.27 19.15
CA ASP A 102 -17.24 -12.72 19.32
C ASP A 102 -16.55 -13.22 20.61
N SER A 103 -15.88 -12.34 21.34
CA SER A 103 -15.24 -12.70 22.60
C SER A 103 -16.30 -13.07 23.65
N PRO A 104 -16.25 -14.26 24.26
CA PRO A 104 -17.12 -14.59 25.37
C PRO A 104 -16.89 -13.59 26.49
N VAL A 105 -17.97 -12.96 26.96
CA VAL A 105 -18.00 -11.79 27.85
C VAL A 105 -17.45 -12.03 29.27
N ASN A 106 -16.71 -13.11 29.50
CA ASN A 106 -16.20 -13.46 30.83
C ASN A 106 -14.98 -12.65 31.30
N THR A 107 -14.38 -11.81 30.44
CA THR A 107 -13.26 -10.97 30.86
C THR A 107 -13.23 -9.69 30.02
N LEU A 108 -14.11 -8.74 30.32
CA LEU A 108 -14.01 -7.39 29.80
C LEU A 108 -13.03 -6.60 30.67
N LEU A 109 -11.72 -6.72 30.44
CA LEU A 109 -10.71 -5.84 31.01
C LEU A 109 -10.75 -4.52 30.23
N ILE A 110 -11.57 -3.58 30.69
CA ILE A 110 -11.59 -2.22 30.18
C ILE A 110 -10.54 -1.43 30.94
N ALA A 111 -9.37 -1.27 30.34
CA ALA A 111 -8.40 -0.29 30.81
C ALA A 111 -8.95 1.11 30.49
N THR A 112 -9.50 1.78 31.48
CA THR A 112 -9.99 3.16 31.36
C THR A 112 -8.96 4.11 31.91
N ASP A 113 -8.56 5.08 31.10
CA ASP A 113 -7.73 6.23 31.50
C ASP A 113 -8.59 7.40 31.96
N GLY A 114 -9.92 7.22 32.07
CA GLY A 114 -10.88 8.27 32.42
C GLY A 114 -11.19 9.26 31.30
N SER A 115 -10.69 9.02 30.09
CA SER A 115 -10.98 9.89 28.95
C SER A 115 -12.44 9.73 28.49
N LYS A 116 -12.97 10.77 27.84
CA LYS A 116 -14.34 10.74 27.27
C LYS A 116 -14.52 9.61 26.26
N ALA A 117 -13.48 9.32 25.48
CA ALA A 117 -13.47 8.23 24.50
C ALA A 117 -13.53 6.84 25.15
N SER A 118 -12.86 6.64 26.30
CA SER A 118 -12.92 5.38 27.03
C SER A 118 -14.28 5.16 27.69
N LEU A 119 -14.95 6.21 28.15
CA LEU A 119 -16.32 6.15 28.69
C LEU A 119 -17.34 5.83 27.59
N GLU A 120 -17.22 6.41 26.41
CA GLU A 120 -18.07 6.09 25.25
C GLU A 120 -17.89 4.62 24.80
N ALA A 121 -16.65 4.11 24.80
CA ALA A 121 -16.36 2.71 24.50
C ALA A 121 -16.99 1.74 25.53
N ILE A 122 -16.99 2.10 26.81
CA ILE A 122 -17.63 1.33 27.88
C ILE A 122 -19.15 1.30 27.70
N THR A 123 -19.75 2.44 27.38
CA THR A 123 -21.22 2.55 27.17
C THR A 123 -21.62 1.74 25.94
N PHE A 124 -20.85 1.77 24.87
CA PHE A 124 -21.10 0.97 23.67
C PHE A 124 -20.99 -0.53 23.95
N ALA A 125 -19.96 -0.95 24.69
CA ALA A 125 -19.76 -2.35 25.07
C ALA A 125 -20.89 -2.86 25.97
N ALA A 126 -21.33 -2.06 26.94
CA ALA A 126 -22.47 -2.39 27.83
C ALA A 126 -23.77 -2.57 27.05
N HIS A 127 -24.03 -1.69 26.09
CA HIS A 127 -25.23 -1.78 25.23
C HIS A 127 -25.21 -3.02 24.32
N ALA A 128 -24.04 -3.36 23.76
CA ALA A 128 -23.87 -4.57 22.92
C ALA A 128 -24.05 -5.87 23.74
N ILE A 129 -23.69 -5.87 25.03
CA ILE A 129 -23.90 -7.00 25.95
C ILE A 129 -25.38 -7.18 26.24
N ASP A 130 -26.11 -6.10 26.47
CA ASP A 130 -27.54 -6.13 26.81
C ASP A 130 -28.38 -6.65 25.62
N LEU A 131 -28.03 -6.26 24.40
CA LEU A 131 -28.68 -6.77 23.18
C LEU A 131 -28.45 -8.26 22.97
N LYS A 132 -27.26 -8.80 23.24
CA LYS A 132 -26.98 -10.26 23.16
C LYS A 132 -27.72 -11.06 24.24
N LYS A 133 -28.02 -10.47 25.38
CA LYS A 133 -28.73 -11.11 26.46
C LYS A 133 -30.24 -11.27 26.16
N VAL A 134 -30.78 -10.36 25.36
CA VAL A 134 -32.16 -10.40 24.90
C VAL A 134 -32.35 -11.45 23.80
N GLU A 135 -31.41 -11.63 22.87
CA GLU A 135 -31.48 -12.62 21.79
C GLU A 135 -31.40 -14.09 22.28
N ASN A 136 -30.84 -14.36 23.46
CA ASN A 136 -30.72 -15.71 24.02
C ASN A 136 -31.86 -16.12 24.94
N ILE A 137 -32.98 -15.35 25.01
CA ILE A 137 -34.13 -15.62 25.87
C ILE A 137 -35.39 -16.06 25.05
N GLU A 138 -35.28 -16.05 23.71
CA GLU A 138 -36.28 -16.66 22.81
C GLU A 138 -35.83 -18.07 22.38
#